data_6091445de65fc0b7d0d3235074724b74
#
_entry.id   6091445de65fc0b7d0d3235074724b74
#
_cell.length_a   1.000
_cell.length_b   1.000
_cell.length_c   1.000
_cell.angle_alpha   90.00
_cell.angle_beta   90.00
_cell.angle_gamma   90.00
#
_symmetry.space_group_name_H-M   'P 1'
#
loop_
_entity.id
_entity.type
_entity.pdbx_description
1 polymer ?
#
loop_
_entity_poly.entity_id
_entity_poly.type
_entity_poly.pdbx_seq_one_letter_code
_entity_poly.pdbx_strand_id
1 'polypeptide(L)'
;MDPIRHLRSELERGISRAWEGLTEGWREVLTRSGGALTHFVCAAKEKRGDAAQEDFPRWGLLASESWETAQSVIVRLEMPGMNKEDIDVSIHRGSLWIRGEKRSGGDHQGRLYHLMERAYGRFERSIPLPDNIDAAKAEVSYQNGVVTVIVSKTEESPPTCLPLK
;
A
#
# COMPACT_ATOMS: atom_id res chain seq x y z
N MET A 1 0.66 -38.00 -37.05
CA MET A 1 1.07 -37.00 -36.02
C MET A 1 -0.14 -36.18 -35.77
N ASP A 2 -0.61 -36.19 -34.52
CA ASP A 2 -1.91 -35.65 -34.16
C ASP A 2 -1.75 -34.15 -33.75
N PRO A 3 -2.16 -33.18 -34.57
CA PRO A 3 -1.94 -31.75 -34.35
C PRO A 3 -2.62 -31.25 -33.08
N ILE A 4 -3.65 -31.95 -32.60
CA ILE A 4 -4.39 -31.59 -31.39
C ILE A 4 -3.56 -31.83 -30.11
N ARG A 5 -2.73 -32.88 -30.11
CA ARG A 5 -1.83 -33.16 -28.97
C ARG A 5 -0.73 -32.10 -28.82
N HIS A 6 -0.25 -31.56 -29.90
CA HIS A 6 0.79 -30.51 -29.88
C HIS A 6 0.22 -29.19 -29.37
N LEU A 7 -0.97 -28.83 -29.82
CA LEU A 7 -1.66 -27.60 -29.34
C LEU A 7 -1.96 -27.66 -27.84
N ARG A 8 -2.40 -28.81 -27.36
CA ARG A 8 -2.69 -29.03 -25.94
C ARG A 8 -1.44 -28.89 -25.05
N SER A 9 -0.32 -29.48 -25.49
CA SER A 9 0.94 -29.40 -24.75
C SER A 9 1.56 -27.97 -24.74
N GLU A 10 1.30 -27.18 -25.77
CA GLU A 10 1.70 -25.77 -25.81
C GLU A 10 0.86 -24.88 -24.89
N LEU A 11 -0.45 -25.16 -24.86
CA LEU A 11 -1.39 -24.47 -23.97
C LEU A 11 -1.07 -24.77 -22.50
N GLU A 12 -0.83 -26.02 -22.15
CA GLU A 12 -0.46 -26.45 -20.79
C GLU A 12 0.86 -25.80 -20.35
N ARG A 13 1.86 -25.72 -21.22
CA ARG A 13 3.14 -25.03 -20.94
C ARG A 13 2.99 -23.51 -20.82
N GLY A 14 2.08 -22.91 -21.57
CA GLY A 14 1.75 -21.49 -21.47
C GLY A 14 1.08 -21.15 -20.15
N ILE A 15 0.10 -21.97 -19.75
CA ILE A 15 -0.63 -21.82 -18.48
C ILE A 15 0.31 -22.02 -17.29
N SER A 16 1.17 -23.04 -17.31
CA SER A 16 2.15 -23.29 -16.23
C SER A 16 3.11 -22.13 -16.04
N ARG A 17 3.66 -21.57 -17.12
CA ARG A 17 4.56 -20.42 -17.05
C ARG A 17 3.87 -19.15 -16.54
N ALA A 18 2.64 -18.92 -16.97
CA ALA A 18 1.83 -17.79 -16.46
C ALA A 18 1.52 -17.96 -14.97
N TRP A 19 1.22 -19.19 -14.53
CA TRP A 19 0.95 -19.52 -13.14
C TRP A 19 2.19 -19.41 -12.25
N GLU A 20 3.34 -19.87 -12.72
CA GLU A 20 4.63 -19.71 -12.04
C GLU A 20 4.98 -18.23 -11.87
N GLY A 21 4.89 -17.41 -12.93
CA GLY A 21 5.13 -15.98 -12.86
C GLY A 21 4.17 -15.24 -11.91
N LEU A 22 2.90 -15.66 -11.86
CA LEU A 22 1.92 -15.10 -10.94
C LEU A 22 2.26 -15.47 -9.50
N THR A 23 2.59 -16.72 -9.21
CA THR A 23 2.94 -17.17 -7.85
C THR A 23 4.26 -16.57 -7.37
N GLU A 24 5.22 -16.35 -8.26
CA GLU A 24 6.49 -15.71 -7.97
C GLU A 24 6.30 -14.23 -7.65
N GLY A 25 5.52 -13.50 -8.44
CA GLY A 25 5.15 -12.12 -8.18
C GLY A 25 4.40 -11.93 -6.86
N TRP A 26 3.41 -12.79 -6.56
CA TRP A 26 2.71 -12.77 -5.28
C TRP A 26 3.62 -13.08 -4.10
N ARG A 27 4.51 -14.04 -4.25
CA ARG A 27 5.49 -14.38 -3.19
C ARG A 27 6.42 -13.20 -2.92
N GLU A 28 6.89 -12.50 -3.94
CA GLU A 28 7.74 -11.33 -3.78
C GLU A 28 7.01 -10.19 -3.05
N VAL A 29 5.78 -9.88 -3.44
CA VAL A 29 4.96 -8.85 -2.77
C VAL A 29 4.70 -9.21 -1.31
N LEU A 30 4.36 -10.47 -1.01
CA LEU A 30 4.06 -10.92 0.35
C LEU A 30 5.29 -11.02 1.25
N THR A 31 6.46 -11.37 0.71
CA THR A 31 7.69 -11.51 1.51
C THR A 31 8.37 -10.18 1.79
N ARG A 32 8.29 -9.23 0.85
CA ARG A 32 8.91 -7.92 1.02
C ARG A 32 8.05 -6.93 1.81
N SER A 33 6.74 -7.09 1.78
CA SER A 33 5.85 -6.14 2.44
C SER A 33 4.45 -6.70 2.60
N GLY A 34 4.16 -7.34 3.72
CA GLY A 34 2.81 -7.83 4.05
C GLY A 34 1.71 -6.76 4.07
N GLY A 35 2.07 -5.47 4.00
CA GLY A 35 1.12 -4.35 4.02
C GLY A 35 0.93 -3.61 2.69
N ALA A 36 1.69 -3.95 1.63
CA ALA A 36 1.56 -3.23 0.35
C ALA A 36 0.19 -3.43 -0.30
N LEU A 37 -0.38 -4.64 -0.17
CA LEU A 37 -1.75 -4.93 -0.56
C LEU A 37 -2.70 -4.40 0.52
N THR A 38 -3.35 -3.29 0.24
CA THR A 38 -4.16 -2.54 1.19
C THR A 38 -5.64 -2.69 0.86
N HIS A 39 -6.46 -2.91 1.89
CA HIS A 39 -7.91 -3.01 1.75
C HIS A 39 -8.56 -1.63 1.76
N PHE A 40 -9.41 -1.37 0.77
CA PHE A 40 -10.21 -0.15 0.64
C PHE A 40 -11.66 -0.44 1.03
N VAL A 41 -12.16 0.34 1.96
CA VAL A 41 -13.55 0.25 2.41
C VAL A 41 -14.33 1.38 1.74
N CYS A 42 -15.23 1.02 0.84
CA CYS A 42 -16.15 2.01 0.28
C CYS A 42 -17.00 2.59 1.41
N ALA A 43 -17.09 3.92 1.48
CA ALA A 43 -18.08 4.55 2.35
C ALA A 43 -19.46 4.07 1.91
N ALA A 44 -20.22 3.44 2.83
CA ALA A 44 -21.59 3.04 2.55
C ALA A 44 -22.35 4.29 2.10
N LYS A 45 -22.81 4.30 0.85
CA LYS A 45 -23.72 5.34 0.37
C LYS A 45 -24.96 5.26 1.24
N GLU A 46 -25.25 6.33 1.98
CA GLU A 46 -26.58 6.57 2.49
C GLU A 46 -27.58 6.34 1.36
N LYS A 47 -28.59 5.53 1.67
CA LYS A 47 -29.73 5.12 0.87
C LYS A 47 -30.08 6.13 -0.24
N ARG A 48 -29.68 5.85 -1.45
CA ARG A 48 -30.32 6.35 -2.65
C ARG A 48 -30.42 5.20 -3.65
N GLY A 49 -31.68 4.87 -3.94
CA GLY A 49 -32.26 3.92 -4.87
C GLY A 49 -31.36 3.18 -5.85
N ASP A 50 -31.60 1.90 -5.95
CA ASP A 50 -31.30 0.93 -7.04
C ASP A 50 -30.48 1.44 -8.26
N ALA A 51 -29.28 1.92 -8.03
CA ALA A 51 -28.28 2.07 -9.08
C ALA A 51 -27.17 1.07 -8.73
N ALA A 52 -26.81 0.24 -9.71
CA ALA A 52 -25.80 -0.78 -9.64
C ALA A 52 -24.64 -0.32 -8.77
N GLN A 53 -24.43 -1.03 -7.68
CA GLN A 53 -23.29 -0.82 -6.78
C GLN A 53 -22.06 -1.08 -7.63
N GLU A 54 -21.40 0.00 -8.06
CA GLU A 54 -20.16 -0.13 -8.84
C GLU A 54 -19.19 -0.98 -8.03
N ASP A 55 -18.86 -2.12 -8.59
CA ASP A 55 -18.04 -3.14 -7.94
C ASP A 55 -16.57 -2.73 -8.11
N PHE A 56 -16.17 -1.66 -7.40
CA PHE A 56 -14.78 -1.24 -7.37
C PHE A 56 -13.91 -2.28 -6.69
N PRO A 57 -12.69 -2.52 -7.19
CA PRO A 57 -11.74 -3.34 -6.49
C PRO A 57 -11.55 -2.87 -5.05
N ARG A 58 -11.68 -3.80 -4.11
CA ARG A 58 -11.51 -3.53 -2.67
C ARG A 58 -10.07 -3.61 -2.21
N TRP A 59 -9.18 -4.07 -3.08
CA TRP A 59 -7.76 -4.21 -2.80
C TRP A 59 -6.96 -3.40 -3.81
N GLY A 60 -6.03 -2.63 -3.31
CA GLY A 60 -5.11 -1.84 -4.11
C GLY A 60 -3.70 -1.91 -3.56
N LEU A 61 -2.73 -1.72 -4.44
CA LEU A 61 -1.32 -1.66 -4.05
C LEU A 61 -1.00 -0.22 -3.61
N LEU A 62 -0.53 -0.08 -2.37
CA LEU A 62 0.12 1.13 -1.88
C LEU A 62 1.59 0.78 -1.62
N ALA A 63 2.41 0.93 -2.66
CA ALA A 63 3.83 0.62 -2.56
C ALA A 63 4.53 1.56 -1.59
N SER A 64 5.44 1.04 -0.77
CA SER A 64 6.25 1.85 0.14
C SER A 64 7.68 1.36 0.20
N GLU A 65 8.55 2.28 0.53
CA GLU A 65 9.94 2.02 0.89
C GLU A 65 10.25 2.69 2.23
N SER A 66 11.13 2.09 3.01
CA SER A 66 11.61 2.64 4.26
C SER A 66 13.10 2.35 4.40
N TRP A 67 13.87 3.35 4.81
CA TRP A 67 15.30 3.19 5.08
C TRP A 67 15.73 4.12 6.21
N GLU A 68 16.90 3.84 6.74
CA GLU A 68 17.50 4.61 7.81
C GLU A 68 18.80 5.27 7.35
N THR A 69 19.03 6.47 7.87
CA THR A 69 20.33 7.15 7.86
C THR A 69 20.90 7.17 9.28
N ALA A 70 22.06 7.79 9.47
CA ALA A 70 22.59 7.98 10.81
C ALA A 70 21.67 8.86 11.69
N GLN A 71 20.92 9.79 11.09
CA GLN A 71 20.15 10.81 11.83
C GLN A 71 18.63 10.63 11.71
N SER A 72 18.14 9.87 10.75
CA SER A 72 16.70 9.83 10.45
C SER A 72 16.26 8.47 9.91
N VAL A 73 14.98 8.20 10.08
CA VAL A 73 14.21 7.17 9.38
C VAL A 73 13.36 7.85 8.33
N ILE A 74 13.43 7.38 7.10
CA ILE A 74 12.67 7.91 5.98
C ILE A 74 11.69 6.84 5.50
N VAL A 75 10.44 7.23 5.32
CA VAL A 75 9.38 6.37 4.75
C VAL A 75 8.77 7.09 3.57
N ARG A 76 8.65 6.41 2.44
CA ARG A 76 7.89 6.88 1.29
C ARG A 76 6.76 5.92 0.97
N LEU A 77 5.62 6.47 0.61
CA LEU A 77 4.43 5.72 0.24
C LEU A 77 3.79 6.31 -1.02
N GLU A 78 3.57 5.48 -2.02
CA GLU A 78 2.91 5.87 -3.26
C GLU A 78 1.39 5.93 -3.07
N MET A 79 0.82 7.12 -3.30
CA MET A 79 -0.62 7.39 -3.16
C MET A 79 -1.12 8.28 -4.32
N PRO A 80 -0.95 7.85 -5.58
CA PRO A 80 -1.30 8.67 -6.73
C PRO A 80 -2.82 8.89 -6.83
N GLY A 81 -3.19 10.09 -7.29
CA GLY A 81 -4.58 10.47 -7.51
C GLY A 81 -5.36 10.78 -6.24
N MET A 82 -4.67 11.18 -5.17
CA MET A 82 -5.25 11.72 -3.94
C MET A 82 -4.95 13.22 -3.80
N ASN A 83 -5.75 13.90 -2.99
CA ASN A 83 -5.42 15.24 -2.52
C ASN A 83 -4.75 15.12 -1.14
N LYS A 84 -3.87 16.05 -0.81
CA LYS A 84 -3.19 16.04 0.50
C LYS A 84 -4.16 16.17 1.68
N GLU A 85 -5.30 16.84 1.47
CA GLU A 85 -6.36 17.03 2.46
C GLU A 85 -7.12 15.72 2.78
N ASP A 86 -7.04 14.73 1.90
CA ASP A 86 -7.66 13.42 2.07
C ASP A 86 -6.69 12.39 2.69
N ILE A 87 -5.50 12.83 3.16
CA ILE A 87 -4.46 11.99 3.74
C ILE A 87 -4.19 12.44 5.18
N ASP A 88 -4.27 11.50 6.11
CA ASP A 88 -3.88 11.67 7.51
C ASP A 88 -2.67 10.80 7.83
N VAL A 89 -1.67 11.39 8.48
CA VAL A 89 -0.42 10.72 8.85
C VAL A 89 -0.18 10.93 10.33
N SER A 90 0.03 9.85 11.07
CA SER A 90 0.30 9.90 12.50
C SER A 90 1.31 8.84 12.93
N ILE A 91 2.05 9.10 14.00
CA ILE A 91 2.94 8.13 14.62
C ILE A 91 2.34 7.74 15.97
N HIS A 92 2.10 6.45 16.14
CA HIS A 92 1.52 5.94 17.38
C HIS A 92 2.03 4.52 17.67
N ARG A 93 2.41 4.27 18.93
CA ARG A 93 2.89 2.94 19.41
C ARG A 93 3.99 2.33 18.53
N GLY A 94 5.02 3.11 18.18
CA GLY A 94 6.15 2.61 17.38
C GLY A 94 5.79 2.32 15.92
N SER A 95 4.68 2.85 15.42
CA SER A 95 4.27 2.67 14.02
C SER A 95 3.81 3.98 13.40
N LEU A 96 4.15 4.15 12.14
CA LEU A 96 3.61 5.17 11.27
C LEU A 96 2.27 4.70 10.73
N TRP A 97 1.21 5.45 11.02
CA TRP A 97 -0.13 5.19 10.53
C TRP A 97 -0.48 6.18 9.43
N ILE A 98 -0.90 5.68 8.30
CA ILE A 98 -1.33 6.45 7.14
C ILE A 98 -2.75 6.04 6.82
N ARG A 99 -3.65 7.01 6.86
CA ARG A 99 -5.08 6.86 6.57
C ARG A 99 -5.46 7.79 5.44
N GLY A 100 -6.45 7.42 4.68
CA GLY A 100 -6.97 8.30 3.66
C GLY A 100 -8.24 7.81 3.03
N GLU A 101 -8.82 8.68 2.20
CA GLU A 101 -9.98 8.34 1.38
C GLU A 101 -9.66 8.68 -0.08
N LYS A 102 -9.51 7.65 -0.90
CA LYS A 102 -9.35 7.81 -2.34
C LYS A 102 -10.72 7.89 -2.98
N ARG A 103 -11.08 9.08 -3.44
CA ARG A 103 -12.40 9.32 -4.02
C ARG A 103 -12.37 9.06 -5.52
N SER A 104 -13.41 8.43 -6.01
CA SER A 104 -13.67 8.30 -7.43
C SER A 104 -14.26 9.61 -7.93
N GLY A 105 -13.55 10.31 -8.79
CA GLY A 105 -13.99 11.60 -9.32
C GLY A 105 -15.04 11.45 -10.42
N GLY A 106 -16.12 12.25 -10.34
CA GLY A 106 -17.11 12.39 -11.38
C GLY A 106 -18.38 11.56 -11.22
N ASP A 107 -19.36 11.84 -12.09
CA ASP A 107 -20.61 11.07 -12.18
C ASP A 107 -20.34 9.75 -12.91
N HIS A 108 -20.70 8.65 -12.30
CA HIS A 108 -20.51 7.29 -12.84
C HIS A 108 -21.78 6.78 -13.55
N GLN A 109 -22.88 7.54 -13.54
CA GLN A 109 -24.14 7.13 -14.16
C GLN A 109 -23.96 6.94 -15.68
N GLY A 110 -24.38 5.79 -16.18
CA GLY A 110 -24.37 5.46 -17.60
C GLY A 110 -23.00 5.09 -18.16
N ARG A 111 -21.95 4.93 -17.33
CA ARG A 111 -20.64 4.44 -17.78
C ARG A 111 -20.63 2.92 -17.87
N LEU A 112 -20.16 2.41 -18.99
CA LEU A 112 -19.81 1.00 -19.15
C LEU A 112 -18.30 0.84 -18.98
N TYR A 113 -17.87 0.23 -17.89
CA TYR A 113 -16.47 -0.04 -17.65
C TYR A 113 -16.02 -1.29 -18.39
N HIS A 114 -14.98 -1.17 -19.21
CA HIS A 114 -14.32 -2.30 -19.84
C HIS A 114 -13.16 -2.85 -18.99
N LEU A 115 -12.59 -2.00 -18.13
CA LEU A 115 -11.51 -2.34 -17.22
C LEU A 115 -11.63 -1.48 -15.96
N MET A 116 -11.52 -2.09 -14.78
CA MET A 116 -11.54 -1.43 -13.49
C MET A 116 -10.52 -2.09 -12.56
N GLU A 117 -9.35 -1.48 -12.42
CA GLU A 117 -8.25 -1.94 -11.55
C GLU A 117 -7.97 -0.97 -10.39
N ARG A 118 -8.59 0.22 -10.42
CA ARG A 118 -8.37 1.25 -9.40
C ARG A 118 -9.27 1.02 -8.20
N ALA A 119 -8.67 0.81 -7.03
CA ALA A 119 -9.40 0.77 -5.77
C ALA A 119 -9.76 2.19 -5.31
N TYR A 120 -10.95 2.34 -4.74
CA TYR A 120 -11.46 3.57 -4.16
C TYR A 120 -12.07 3.31 -2.80
N GLY A 121 -12.09 4.32 -1.95
CA GLY A 121 -12.65 4.26 -0.59
C GLY A 121 -11.62 4.64 0.46
N ARG A 122 -11.98 4.37 1.71
CA ARG A 122 -11.12 4.59 2.88
C ARG A 122 -10.13 3.44 3.02
N PHE A 123 -8.92 3.78 3.40
CA PHE A 123 -7.88 2.80 3.69
C PHE A 123 -7.11 3.23 4.94
N GLU A 124 -6.48 2.25 5.54
CA GLU A 124 -5.54 2.44 6.64
C GLU A 124 -4.34 1.52 6.41
N ARG A 125 -3.16 2.06 6.64
CA ARG A 125 -1.91 1.30 6.59
C ARG A 125 -1.01 1.67 7.75
N SER A 126 -0.37 0.67 8.37
CA SER A 126 0.66 0.87 9.38
C SER A 126 2.01 0.38 8.87
N ILE A 127 3.06 1.11 9.21
CA ILE A 127 4.46 0.78 8.91
C ILE A 127 5.21 0.83 10.23
N PRO A 128 5.85 -0.26 10.69
CA PRO A 128 6.61 -0.26 11.91
C PRO A 128 7.82 0.66 11.79
N LEU A 129 8.12 1.37 12.87
CA LEU A 129 9.30 2.25 12.99
C LEU A 129 10.24 1.70 14.07
N PRO A 130 11.55 2.00 14.01
CA PRO A 130 12.48 1.67 15.08
C PRO A 130 12.12 2.41 16.38
N ASP A 131 12.57 1.89 17.52
CA ASP A 131 12.27 2.47 18.84
C ASP A 131 13.03 3.78 19.11
N ASN A 132 14.17 4.01 18.45
CA ASN A 132 15.04 5.15 18.66
C ASN A 132 14.67 6.37 17.79
N ILE A 133 13.41 6.78 17.80
CA ILE A 133 12.90 7.91 17.02
C ILE A 133 12.29 9.00 17.89
N ASP A 134 12.35 10.24 17.40
CA ASP A 134 11.67 11.39 17.96
C ASP A 134 10.46 11.76 17.10
N ALA A 135 9.31 11.21 17.47
CA ALA A 135 8.05 11.45 16.73
C ALA A 135 7.63 12.93 16.70
N ALA A 136 8.07 13.74 17.69
CA ALA A 136 7.73 15.16 17.72
C ALA A 136 8.47 15.96 16.64
N LYS A 137 9.57 15.43 16.11
CA LYS A 137 10.35 16.04 15.02
C LYS A 137 10.08 15.41 13.65
N ALA A 138 8.94 14.75 13.52
CA ALA A 138 8.56 14.15 12.24
C ALA A 138 8.12 15.23 11.25
N GLU A 139 8.64 15.14 10.03
CA GLU A 139 8.26 15.98 8.90
C GLU A 139 7.52 15.15 7.86
N VAL A 140 6.42 15.70 7.32
CA VAL A 140 5.60 15.03 6.31
C VAL A 140 5.43 15.93 5.10
N SER A 141 5.64 15.38 3.92
CA SER A 141 5.38 16.04 2.65
C SER A 141 4.62 15.14 1.70
N TYR A 142 3.84 15.75 0.81
CA TYR A 142 3.13 15.05 -0.27
C TYR A 142 3.38 15.75 -1.59
N GLN A 143 4.06 15.09 -2.50
CA GLN A 143 4.39 15.62 -3.81
C GLN A 143 4.34 14.51 -4.88
N ASN A 144 3.81 14.84 -6.04
CA ASN A 144 3.75 13.91 -7.18
C ASN A 144 3.11 12.56 -6.88
N GLY A 145 2.14 12.51 -5.97
CA GLY A 145 1.49 11.27 -5.57
C GLY A 145 2.29 10.42 -4.58
N VAL A 146 3.33 10.97 -3.95
CA VAL A 146 4.16 10.28 -2.96
C VAL A 146 4.11 11.03 -1.64
N VAL A 147 3.72 10.35 -0.56
CA VAL A 147 3.91 10.80 0.81
C VAL A 147 5.33 10.46 1.23
N THR A 148 6.06 11.45 1.73
CA THR A 148 7.39 11.25 2.34
C THR A 148 7.31 11.68 3.80
N VAL A 149 7.70 10.78 4.69
CA VAL A 149 7.80 11.03 6.14
C VAL A 149 9.25 10.88 6.55
N ILE A 150 9.78 11.90 7.20
CA ILE A 150 11.14 11.93 7.75
C ILE A 150 11.03 12.05 9.26
N VAL A 151 11.55 11.06 9.98
CA VAL A 151 11.51 11.02 11.43
C VAL A 151 12.95 11.05 11.95
N SER A 152 13.30 12.04 12.75
CA SER A 152 14.63 12.14 13.38
C SER A 152 14.83 10.99 14.37
N LYS A 153 16.03 10.46 14.42
CA LYS A 153 16.45 9.54 15.47
C LYS A 153 16.75 10.30 16.76
N THR A 154 16.41 9.68 17.89
CA THR A 154 16.91 10.13 19.18
C THR A 154 18.41 9.80 19.27
N GLU A 155 19.19 10.64 19.94
CA GLU A 155 20.58 10.30 20.24
C GLU A 155 20.59 9.00 21.05
N GLU A 156 21.37 8.01 20.58
CA GLU A 156 21.60 6.79 21.35
C GLU A 156 22.27 7.17 22.67
N SER A 157 21.62 6.86 23.80
CA SER A 157 22.32 6.91 25.06
C SER A 157 23.50 5.95 25.00
N PRO A 158 24.72 6.37 25.36
CA PRO A 158 25.87 5.46 25.32
C PRO A 158 25.60 4.23 26.18
N PRO A 159 26.09 3.05 25.78
CA PRO A 159 25.85 1.82 26.52
C PRO A 159 26.32 1.97 27.96
N THR A 160 25.41 1.77 28.89
CA THR A 160 25.75 1.79 30.32
C THR A 160 26.41 0.46 30.69
N CYS A 161 27.71 0.48 31.02
CA CYS A 161 28.39 -0.66 31.59
C CYS A 161 27.83 -0.96 32.99
N LEU A 162 27.17 -2.12 33.13
CA LEU A 162 26.73 -2.61 34.44
C LEU A 162 27.88 -3.38 35.08
N PRO A 163 28.37 -2.98 36.29
CA PRO A 163 29.37 -3.78 36.99
C PRO A 163 28.78 -5.09 37.48
N LEU A 164 29.45 -6.20 37.16
CA LEU A 164 29.13 -7.50 37.75
C LEU A 164 29.43 -7.44 39.26
N LYS A 165 28.45 -7.84 40.07
CA LYS A 165 28.59 -8.03 41.51
C LYS A 165 29.04 -9.43 41.80
#